data_5f203f76b1e3776c75f571cbb0845b4a
#
_entry.id   5f203f76b1e3776c75f571cbb0845b4a
#
_cell.length_a   1.000
_cell.length_b   1.000
_cell.length_c   1.000
_cell.angle_alpha   90.00
_cell.angle_beta   90.00
_cell.angle_gamma   90.00
#
_symmetry.space_group_name_H-M   'P 1'
#
loop_
_entity.id
_entity.type
_entity.pdbx_description
1 polymer ?
#
loop_
_entity_poly.entity_id
_entity_poly.type
_entity_poly.pdbx_seq_one_letter_code
_entity_poly.pdbx_strand_id
1 'polypeptide(L)'
;MGWMNSVALGAMASVSIAALASPGLAAAQTSSAPEAAPAPRVTFDRGQGMEIESADGQHAVRMSLRGQGRATVEAPHAREPAVGFTIPRARLNLSGRVFGYENHFKVQLAFSPTDLGVRDGLVTRTPLLDYVFELRHLRDLILRVGQYKLPLNRERIMSSGALSFVDRSLVDAELGMDRDLAVEVRSSDLFGLGRLRYHLGIGSGEGRDGGGGTNAGLTYFGRVEVLPLGSFRDHQEPDLARHAQPRLSLGFAFAFVDDAARSQGLRGDPFSDGGTTDQQLYCADLLFFARGLSAQLEVLYTDGHRSPGGALDEAGAPLPVSPPRRGLGALARLGWLLPDVPIELGARFAITQTFVAPEETALPERREVTGALSWYASGHALKLQLDVGHLWTGDGPLDEGTTRVRLQLDATL
;
A
#
# COMPACT_ATOMS: atom_id res chain seq x y z
N MET A 1 -24.07 17.95 -43.09
CA MET A 1 -23.35 19.06 -42.48
C MET A 1 -22.65 18.49 -41.25
N GLY A 2 -21.50 17.91 -41.25
CA GLY A 2 -20.21 18.21 -41.88
C GLY A 2 -19.34 19.03 -40.94
N TRP A 3 -18.53 18.36 -40.13
CA TRP A 3 -17.19 18.88 -39.72
C TRP A 3 -16.37 17.70 -39.16
N MET A 4 -15.53 17.17 -40.07
CA MET A 4 -14.37 16.36 -39.73
C MET A 4 -13.26 17.32 -39.34
N ASN A 5 -12.59 17.09 -38.20
CA ASN A 5 -11.27 17.68 -37.92
C ASN A 5 -10.24 16.58 -37.69
N SER A 6 -9.35 16.50 -38.64
CA SER A 6 -8.15 15.70 -38.70
C SER A 6 -7.11 16.18 -37.66
N VAL A 7 -6.60 15.24 -36.88
CA VAL A 7 -5.40 15.44 -36.04
C VAL A 7 -4.17 15.07 -36.86
N ALA A 8 -3.29 16.05 -37.09
CA ALA A 8 -2.03 15.90 -37.78
C ALA A 8 -0.98 15.25 -36.87
N LEU A 9 -0.35 14.18 -37.36
CA LEU A 9 0.88 13.62 -36.77
C LEU A 9 2.03 14.61 -37.04
N GLY A 10 2.67 15.13 -35.98
CA GLY A 10 3.90 15.89 -36.04
C GLY A 10 5.12 14.98 -36.23
N ALA A 11 5.83 15.15 -37.31
CA ALA A 11 7.08 14.47 -37.62
C ALA A 11 8.21 14.94 -36.71
N MET A 12 8.97 14.00 -36.11
CA MET A 12 10.24 14.30 -35.45
C MET A 12 11.29 14.58 -36.52
N ALA A 13 11.83 15.81 -36.54
CA ALA A 13 12.95 16.19 -37.36
C ALA A 13 14.27 15.79 -36.70
N SER A 14 15.03 14.92 -37.36
CA SER A 14 16.42 14.60 -37.03
C SER A 14 17.34 15.72 -37.55
N VAL A 15 18.05 16.39 -36.64
CA VAL A 15 19.07 17.38 -36.99
C VAL A 15 20.41 16.66 -37.19
N SER A 16 20.86 16.55 -38.43
CA SER A 16 22.22 16.11 -38.76
C SER A 16 23.12 17.34 -38.86
N ILE A 17 24.14 17.42 -38.00
CA ILE A 17 25.19 18.46 -38.09
C ILE A 17 26.32 17.89 -38.93
N ALA A 18 26.51 18.44 -40.13
CA ALA A 18 27.66 18.18 -40.98
C ALA A 18 28.85 19.04 -40.52
N ALA A 19 29.93 18.38 -40.16
CA ALA A 19 31.19 19.06 -39.85
C ALA A 19 31.98 19.37 -41.14
N LEU A 20 32.27 20.63 -41.39
CA LEU A 20 33.22 21.10 -42.41
C LEU A 20 34.64 20.96 -41.84
N ALA A 21 35.46 20.14 -42.52
CA ALA A 21 36.87 19.99 -42.19
C ALA A 21 37.69 21.03 -42.97
N SER A 22 38.52 21.79 -42.25
CA SER A 22 39.60 22.61 -42.81
C SER A 22 40.95 21.98 -42.46
N PRO A 23 41.94 21.87 -43.39
CA PRO A 23 43.26 21.33 -43.09
C PRO A 23 44.20 22.41 -42.56
N GLY A 24 44.60 22.28 -41.33
CA GLY A 24 45.63 23.12 -40.67
C GLY A 24 46.73 22.26 -40.08
N LEU A 25 47.98 22.59 -40.37
CA LEU A 25 49.25 21.90 -40.12
C LEU A 25 49.44 21.36 -38.68
N ALA A 26 50.06 20.18 -38.64
CA ALA A 26 50.47 19.44 -37.46
C ALA A 26 51.46 20.17 -36.57
N ALA A 27 51.16 20.25 -35.29
CA ALA A 27 52.12 20.23 -34.21
C ALA A 27 51.75 19.05 -33.31
N ALA A 28 52.66 18.08 -33.18
CA ALA A 28 52.49 16.92 -32.35
C ALA A 28 52.50 17.35 -30.86
N GLN A 29 51.32 17.62 -30.34
CA GLN A 29 51.08 17.60 -28.90
C GLN A 29 50.53 16.18 -28.58
N THR A 30 51.28 15.43 -27.77
CA THR A 30 50.82 14.23 -27.12
C THR A 30 49.63 14.61 -26.23
N SER A 31 48.46 14.71 -26.85
CA SER A 31 47.20 14.84 -26.13
C SER A 31 46.97 13.49 -25.41
N SER A 32 47.11 13.46 -24.10
CA SER A 32 46.49 12.44 -23.31
C SER A 32 45.01 12.41 -23.72
N ALA A 33 44.56 11.27 -24.24
CA ALA A 33 43.15 11.08 -24.58
C ALA A 33 42.31 11.52 -23.35
N PRO A 34 41.28 12.34 -23.53
CA PRO A 34 40.42 12.71 -22.40
C PRO A 34 39.92 11.41 -21.80
N GLU A 35 40.15 11.23 -20.49
CA GLU A 35 39.62 10.12 -19.73
C GLU A 35 38.11 10.04 -20.03
N ALA A 36 37.68 8.89 -20.57
CA ALA A 36 36.30 8.73 -21.00
C ALA A 36 35.41 9.03 -19.83
N ALA A 37 34.52 10.00 -19.93
CA ALA A 37 33.58 10.34 -18.88
C ALA A 37 32.86 9.04 -18.44
N PRO A 38 32.73 8.76 -17.14
CA PRO A 38 32.12 7.56 -16.68
C PRO A 38 30.72 7.41 -17.29
N ALA A 39 30.41 6.20 -17.82
CA ALA A 39 29.14 5.94 -18.48
C ALA A 39 28.02 5.69 -17.46
N PRO A 40 26.76 6.01 -17.79
CA PRO A 40 25.63 5.62 -16.95
C PRO A 40 25.61 4.10 -16.73
N ARG A 41 25.26 3.67 -15.53
CA ARG A 41 25.15 2.26 -15.19
C ARG A 41 23.71 1.80 -15.32
N VAL A 42 23.50 0.67 -16.00
CA VAL A 42 22.20 0.00 -16.09
C VAL A 42 22.34 -1.37 -15.44
N THR A 43 21.47 -1.66 -14.47
CA THR A 43 21.39 -2.96 -13.81
C THR A 43 19.98 -3.50 -13.86
N PHE A 44 19.84 -4.82 -13.84
CA PHE A 44 18.55 -5.51 -13.74
C PHE A 44 18.62 -6.48 -12.58
N ASP A 45 17.80 -6.22 -11.55
CA ASP A 45 17.73 -7.07 -10.36
C ASP A 45 16.37 -7.79 -10.32
N ARG A 46 16.44 -9.11 -10.11
CA ARG A 46 15.25 -9.95 -10.05
C ARG A 46 14.29 -9.49 -8.96
N GLY A 47 13.06 -9.18 -9.34
CA GLY A 47 12.01 -8.68 -8.43
C GLY A 47 12.16 -7.23 -7.96
N GLN A 48 13.19 -6.53 -8.43
CA GLN A 48 13.38 -5.10 -8.20
C GLN A 48 13.32 -4.28 -9.50
N GLY A 49 13.42 -4.96 -10.66
CA GLY A 49 13.33 -4.35 -11.97
C GLY A 49 14.66 -3.80 -12.49
N MET A 50 14.57 -2.81 -13.38
CA MET A 50 15.68 -2.16 -14.02
C MET A 50 16.02 -0.85 -13.27
N GLU A 51 17.31 -0.64 -13.00
CA GLU A 51 17.83 0.63 -12.48
C GLU A 51 18.80 1.25 -13.47
N ILE A 52 18.63 2.56 -13.71
CA ILE A 52 19.53 3.40 -14.48
C ILE A 52 20.11 4.42 -13.50
N GLU A 53 21.43 4.44 -13.38
CA GLU A 53 22.18 5.35 -12.52
C GLU A 53 23.07 6.27 -13.37
N SER A 54 23.07 7.57 -13.08
CA SER A 54 23.97 8.53 -13.74
C SER A 54 25.44 8.24 -13.40
N ALA A 55 26.34 8.68 -14.25
CA ALA A 55 27.77 8.48 -14.09
C ALA A 55 28.34 9.03 -12.77
N ASP A 56 27.78 10.13 -12.29
CA ASP A 56 28.15 10.77 -11.02
C ASP A 56 27.43 10.17 -9.80
N GLY A 57 26.51 9.20 -10.02
CA GLY A 57 25.73 8.54 -8.98
C GLY A 57 24.67 9.43 -8.30
N GLN A 58 24.54 10.72 -8.68
CA GLN A 58 23.61 11.63 -8.03
C GLN A 58 22.16 11.42 -8.44
N HIS A 59 21.93 10.75 -9.58
CA HIS A 59 20.62 10.42 -10.10
C HIS A 59 20.50 8.92 -10.31
N ALA A 60 19.42 8.33 -9.87
CA ALA A 60 19.07 6.94 -10.17
C ALA A 60 17.56 6.79 -10.32
N VAL A 61 17.13 6.03 -11.31
CA VAL A 61 15.73 5.68 -11.53
C VAL A 61 15.61 4.18 -11.62
N ARG A 62 14.81 3.61 -10.74
CA ARG A 62 14.44 2.19 -10.76
C ARG A 62 13.02 2.05 -11.23
N MET A 63 12.78 1.13 -12.17
CA MET A 63 11.49 0.80 -12.73
C MET A 63 11.20 -0.68 -12.51
N SER A 64 10.02 -1.01 -11.98
CA SER A 64 9.54 -2.38 -11.86
C SER A 64 8.07 -2.52 -12.20
N LEU A 65 7.71 -3.65 -12.79
CA LEU A 65 6.34 -4.03 -13.12
C LEU A 65 5.90 -5.16 -12.20
N ARG A 66 4.69 -5.05 -11.66
CA ARG A 66 4.10 -6.11 -10.86
C ARG A 66 2.70 -6.45 -11.35
N GLY A 67 2.43 -7.74 -11.54
CA GLY A 67 1.14 -8.29 -11.92
C GLY A 67 0.67 -9.37 -10.95
N GLN A 68 -0.65 -9.43 -10.71
CA GLN A 68 -1.31 -10.51 -9.99
C GLN A 68 -2.46 -11.05 -10.83
N GLY A 69 -2.49 -12.35 -11.04
CA GLY A 69 -3.65 -13.07 -11.59
C GLY A 69 -4.26 -13.94 -10.49
N ARG A 70 -5.58 -13.88 -10.32
CA ARG A 70 -6.30 -14.57 -9.23
C ARG A 70 -7.51 -15.31 -9.76
N ALA A 71 -7.66 -16.58 -9.34
CA ALA A 71 -8.90 -17.33 -9.40
C ALA A 71 -9.51 -17.36 -7.99
N THR A 72 -10.82 -17.16 -7.90
CA THR A 72 -11.57 -17.18 -6.64
C THR A 72 -12.81 -18.04 -6.80
N VAL A 73 -13.07 -18.89 -5.83
CA VAL A 73 -14.36 -19.59 -5.65
C VAL A 73 -14.95 -19.07 -4.35
N GLU A 74 -16.14 -18.52 -4.40
CA GLU A 74 -16.90 -18.09 -3.22
C GLU A 74 -18.15 -18.94 -3.10
N ALA A 75 -18.32 -19.60 -1.94
CA ALA A 75 -19.47 -20.42 -1.61
C ALA A 75 -20.15 -19.84 -0.36
N PRO A 76 -21.06 -18.87 -0.53
CA PRO A 76 -21.86 -18.33 0.56
C PRO A 76 -22.94 -19.33 0.98
N HIS A 77 -23.34 -19.27 2.26
CA HIS A 77 -24.45 -20.08 2.74
C HIS A 77 -25.72 -19.83 1.92
N ALA A 78 -26.48 -20.89 1.63
CA ALA A 78 -27.77 -20.85 0.92
C ALA A 78 -27.77 -20.15 -0.46
N ARG A 79 -26.61 -20.03 -1.12
CA ARG A 79 -26.46 -19.53 -2.49
C ARG A 79 -25.54 -20.43 -3.30
N GLU A 80 -25.73 -20.41 -4.63
CA GLU A 80 -24.83 -21.10 -5.55
C GLU A 80 -23.40 -20.54 -5.45
N PRO A 81 -22.37 -21.40 -5.49
CA PRO A 81 -20.99 -20.97 -5.55
C PRO A 81 -20.71 -20.13 -6.81
N ALA A 82 -19.96 -19.05 -6.63
CA ALA A 82 -19.50 -18.21 -7.72
C ALA A 82 -18.01 -18.43 -7.99
N VAL A 83 -17.63 -18.49 -9.27
CA VAL A 83 -16.24 -18.59 -9.71
C VAL A 83 -15.86 -17.33 -10.47
N GLY A 84 -14.74 -16.72 -10.11
CA GLY A 84 -14.25 -15.50 -10.76
C GLY A 84 -12.77 -15.54 -11.06
N PHE A 85 -12.36 -14.90 -12.17
CA PHE A 85 -10.97 -14.65 -12.51
C PHE A 85 -10.76 -13.15 -12.56
N THR A 86 -9.72 -12.66 -11.87
CA THR A 86 -9.45 -11.24 -11.77
C THR A 86 -7.96 -10.93 -11.89
N ILE A 87 -7.66 -9.70 -12.24
CA ILE A 87 -6.32 -9.10 -12.09
C ILE A 87 -6.41 -8.08 -10.96
N PRO A 88 -6.18 -8.49 -9.70
CA PRO A 88 -6.34 -7.59 -8.56
C PRO A 88 -5.37 -6.41 -8.61
N ARG A 89 -4.16 -6.66 -9.14
CA ARG A 89 -3.12 -5.64 -9.23
C ARG A 89 -2.32 -5.77 -10.52
N ALA A 90 -2.17 -4.65 -11.21
CA ALA A 90 -1.24 -4.44 -12.32
C ALA A 90 -0.60 -3.07 -12.08
N ARG A 91 0.69 -3.02 -11.72
CA ARG A 91 1.33 -1.80 -11.20
C ARG A 91 2.69 -1.56 -11.80
N LEU A 92 2.94 -0.30 -12.16
CA LEU A 92 4.26 0.21 -12.50
C LEU A 92 4.78 1.01 -11.30
N ASN A 93 5.99 0.68 -10.86
CA ASN A 93 6.69 1.43 -9.82
C ASN A 93 7.91 2.11 -10.42
N LEU A 94 8.03 3.41 -10.18
CA LEU A 94 9.20 4.22 -10.44
C LEU A 94 9.70 4.74 -9.10
N SER A 95 10.97 4.57 -8.80
CA SER A 95 11.57 5.09 -7.58
C SER A 95 13.04 5.39 -7.80
N GLY A 96 13.63 6.21 -6.97
CA GLY A 96 15.03 6.52 -7.11
C GLY A 96 15.45 7.75 -6.32
N ARG A 97 16.54 8.37 -6.79
CA ARG A 97 17.08 9.62 -6.24
C ARG A 97 17.35 10.62 -7.36
N VAL A 98 17.16 11.90 -7.06
CA VAL A 98 17.40 13.01 -7.96
C VAL A 98 18.00 14.19 -7.21
N PHE A 99 18.87 14.97 -7.88
CA PHE A 99 19.51 16.13 -7.26
C PHE A 99 20.35 15.81 -6.01
N GLY A 100 21.01 14.64 -5.98
CA GLY A 100 21.84 14.18 -4.87
C GLY A 100 21.34 12.89 -4.22
N TYR A 101 22.16 12.36 -3.30
CA TYR A 101 21.88 11.05 -2.64
C TYR A 101 20.74 11.12 -1.62
N GLU A 102 20.43 12.29 -1.12
CA GLU A 102 19.46 12.51 -0.02
C GLU A 102 18.03 12.75 -0.52
N ASN A 103 17.85 13.02 -1.82
CA ASN A 103 16.54 13.36 -2.38
C ASN A 103 15.94 12.14 -3.08
N HIS A 104 14.99 11.49 -2.44
CA HIS A 104 14.35 10.28 -2.95
C HIS A 104 12.94 10.56 -3.46
N PHE A 105 12.55 9.84 -4.49
CA PHE A 105 11.17 9.88 -4.99
C PHE A 105 10.61 8.48 -5.20
N LYS A 106 9.30 8.38 -5.20
CA LYS A 106 8.55 7.18 -5.57
C LYS A 106 7.26 7.57 -6.26
N VAL A 107 7.00 6.95 -7.42
CA VAL A 107 5.72 7.03 -8.13
C VAL A 107 5.23 5.60 -8.33
N GLN A 108 3.97 5.34 -8.00
CA GLN A 108 3.32 4.06 -8.27
C GLN A 108 2.04 4.30 -9.08
N LEU A 109 1.99 3.71 -10.26
CA LEU A 109 0.81 3.71 -11.12
C LEU A 109 0.13 2.35 -11.10
N ALA A 110 -1.19 2.32 -11.15
CA ALA A 110 -2.01 1.12 -11.16
C ALA A 110 -2.98 1.11 -12.34
N PHE A 111 -3.15 -0.07 -12.92
CA PHE A 111 -3.93 -0.28 -14.15
C PHE A 111 -5.00 -1.37 -13.99
N SER A 112 -5.11 -1.99 -12.81
CA SER A 112 -6.16 -3.01 -12.57
C SER A 112 -7.52 -2.37 -12.29
N PRO A 113 -8.62 -3.01 -12.68
CA PRO A 113 -9.97 -2.53 -12.39
C PRO A 113 -10.21 -2.27 -10.90
N THR A 114 -9.65 -3.12 -10.03
CA THR A 114 -9.74 -2.98 -8.57
C THR A 114 -9.07 -1.70 -8.07
N ASP A 115 -7.86 -1.40 -8.55
CA ASP A 115 -7.13 -0.20 -8.13
C ASP A 115 -7.73 1.08 -8.74
N LEU A 116 -8.30 0.99 -9.94
CA LEU A 116 -8.98 2.09 -10.64
C LEU A 116 -10.42 2.32 -10.15
N GLY A 117 -10.94 1.44 -9.29
CA GLY A 117 -12.30 1.55 -8.77
C GLY A 117 -13.35 1.49 -9.87
N VAL A 118 -13.20 0.56 -10.82
CA VAL A 118 -14.17 0.39 -11.90
C VAL A 118 -15.50 -0.08 -11.33
N ARG A 119 -16.56 0.72 -11.52
CA ARG A 119 -17.94 0.40 -11.15
C ARG A 119 -18.84 0.68 -12.36
N ASP A 120 -19.64 -0.27 -12.75
CA ASP A 120 -20.57 -0.17 -13.91
C ASP A 120 -19.88 0.29 -15.21
N GLY A 121 -18.62 -0.14 -15.40
CA GLY A 121 -17.79 0.24 -16.55
C GLY A 121 -17.13 1.62 -16.45
N LEU A 122 -17.38 2.38 -15.40
CA LEU A 122 -16.79 3.70 -15.18
C LEU A 122 -15.57 3.61 -14.25
N VAL A 123 -14.50 4.32 -14.61
CA VAL A 123 -13.30 4.51 -13.76
C VAL A 123 -13.58 5.64 -12.77
N THR A 124 -13.50 5.34 -11.48
CA THR A 124 -13.79 6.30 -10.40
C THR A 124 -12.56 6.87 -9.70
N ARG A 125 -11.36 6.34 -10.04
CA ARG A 125 -10.08 6.75 -9.40
C ARG A 125 -9.00 6.95 -10.44
N THR A 126 -8.06 7.85 -10.15
CA THR A 126 -6.88 8.04 -11.00
C THR A 126 -5.95 6.82 -10.96
N PRO A 127 -5.12 6.57 -11.97
CA PRO A 127 -4.11 5.51 -11.90
C PRO A 127 -2.99 5.79 -10.89
N LEU A 128 -2.87 7.02 -10.38
CA LEU A 128 -1.82 7.40 -9.45
C LEU A 128 -2.11 6.84 -8.04
N LEU A 129 -1.31 5.88 -7.59
CA LEU A 129 -1.39 5.33 -6.24
C LEU A 129 -0.49 6.09 -5.27
N ASP A 130 0.81 6.11 -5.53
CA ASP A 130 1.79 6.80 -4.70
C ASP A 130 2.49 7.87 -5.55
N TYR A 131 2.67 9.05 -4.98
CA TYR A 131 3.55 10.09 -5.45
C TYR A 131 4.23 10.70 -4.23
N VAL A 132 5.49 10.37 -4.03
CA VAL A 132 6.22 10.65 -2.79
C VAL A 132 7.55 11.29 -3.11
N PHE A 133 7.89 12.32 -2.36
CA PHE A 133 9.21 12.91 -2.32
C PHE A 133 9.73 12.92 -0.90
N GLU A 134 10.99 12.47 -0.70
CA GLU A 134 11.64 12.42 0.62
C GLU A 134 12.96 13.18 0.60
N LEU A 135 13.13 14.08 1.57
CA LEU A 135 14.37 14.77 1.87
C LEU A 135 15.04 14.09 3.07
N ARG A 136 16.17 13.41 2.85
CA ARG A 136 16.87 12.58 3.83
C ARG A 136 18.19 13.22 4.33
N HIS A 137 18.29 14.54 4.27
CA HIS A 137 19.47 15.28 4.69
C HIS A 137 19.82 15.08 6.18
N LEU A 138 18.83 14.84 7.00
CA LEU A 138 18.98 14.54 8.42
C LEU A 138 18.46 13.13 8.70
N ARG A 139 19.29 12.26 9.29
CA ARG A 139 18.93 10.88 9.63
C ARG A 139 17.67 10.80 10.48
N ASP A 140 17.56 11.65 11.48
CA ASP A 140 16.49 11.59 12.47
C ASP A 140 15.32 12.52 12.16
N LEU A 141 15.39 13.26 11.05
CA LEU A 141 14.34 14.16 10.56
C LEU A 141 14.23 14.08 9.03
N ILE A 142 13.70 12.97 8.54
CA ILE A 142 13.38 12.80 7.12
C ILE A 142 12.04 13.48 6.86
N LEU A 143 12.02 14.47 5.96
CA LEU A 143 10.77 15.09 5.50
C LEU A 143 10.23 14.28 4.33
N ARG A 144 8.96 13.88 4.40
CA ARG A 144 8.25 13.16 3.35
C ARG A 144 6.98 13.92 2.98
N VAL A 145 6.78 14.13 1.68
CA VAL A 145 5.62 14.87 1.14
C VAL A 145 5.03 14.09 -0.01
N GLY A 146 3.71 14.08 -0.14
CA GLY A 146 3.00 13.49 -1.27
C GLY A 146 1.85 12.58 -0.87
N GLN A 147 1.36 11.82 -1.85
CA GLN A 147 0.30 10.82 -1.64
C GLN A 147 0.92 9.45 -1.37
N TYR A 148 0.61 8.88 -0.22
CA TYR A 148 1.12 7.56 0.19
C TYR A 148 0.22 6.94 1.28
N LYS A 149 0.41 5.65 1.55
CA LYS A 149 -0.27 4.97 2.67
C LYS A 149 0.18 5.56 3.99
N LEU A 150 -0.78 6.03 4.78
CA LEU A 150 -0.49 6.52 6.13
C LEU A 150 -0.08 5.36 7.05
N PRO A 151 0.89 5.58 7.98
CA PRO A 151 1.48 4.51 8.78
C PRO A 151 0.64 4.16 10.02
N LEU A 152 -0.62 3.74 9.86
CA LEU A 152 -1.46 3.32 10.97
C LEU A 152 -1.22 1.85 11.33
N ASN A 153 -1.67 0.92 10.50
CA ASN A 153 -1.63 -0.51 10.81
C ASN A 153 -0.57 -1.25 9.97
N ARG A 154 0.07 -2.23 10.58
CA ARG A 154 1.20 -2.97 9.98
C ARG A 154 0.81 -3.67 8.69
N GLU A 155 -0.32 -4.37 8.69
CA GLU A 155 -0.76 -5.10 7.50
C GLU A 155 -0.98 -4.17 6.28
N ARG A 156 -1.44 -2.93 6.50
CA ARG A 156 -1.61 -1.93 5.44
C ARG A 156 -0.28 -1.34 4.96
N ILE A 157 0.65 -1.05 5.88
CA ILE A 157 1.97 -0.49 5.54
C ILE A 157 2.73 -1.47 4.64
N MET A 158 2.67 -2.77 4.93
CA MET A 158 3.29 -3.81 4.12
C MET A 158 2.80 -3.75 2.67
N SER A 159 3.72 -4.00 1.74
CA SER A 159 3.34 -4.19 0.34
C SER A 159 2.43 -5.41 0.22
N SER A 160 1.37 -5.30 -0.58
CA SER A 160 0.56 -6.49 -0.92
C SER A 160 1.36 -7.60 -1.62
N GLY A 161 2.57 -7.30 -2.15
CA GLY A 161 3.51 -8.29 -2.66
C GLY A 161 4.30 -9.01 -1.58
N ALA A 162 4.30 -8.51 -0.36
CA ALA A 162 5.06 -9.08 0.75
C ALA A 162 4.19 -9.87 1.73
N LEU A 163 2.93 -10.14 1.37
CA LEU A 163 2.00 -10.93 2.16
C LEU A 163 2.22 -12.43 1.95
N SER A 164 1.95 -13.22 2.99
CA SER A 164 1.88 -14.69 2.94
C SER A 164 0.52 -15.19 2.43
N PHE A 165 -0.52 -14.42 2.66
CA PHE A 165 -1.89 -14.70 2.21
C PHE A 165 -2.18 -14.00 0.88
N VAL A 166 -3.19 -14.47 0.16
CA VAL A 166 -3.61 -13.90 -1.12
C VAL A 166 -4.03 -12.43 -0.97
N ASP A 167 -4.64 -12.06 0.16
CA ASP A 167 -4.98 -10.67 0.45
C ASP A 167 -4.95 -10.40 1.98
N ARG A 168 -5.13 -9.13 2.34
CA ARG A 168 -5.21 -8.66 3.72
C ARG A 168 -6.44 -9.23 4.43
N SER A 169 -6.42 -9.16 5.77
CA SER A 169 -7.49 -9.59 6.65
C SER A 169 -8.74 -8.72 6.54
N LEU A 170 -9.84 -9.24 7.10
CA LEU A 170 -11.06 -8.45 7.27
C LEU A 170 -10.83 -7.21 8.16
N VAL A 171 -9.90 -7.27 9.12
CA VAL A 171 -9.59 -6.13 10.00
C VAL A 171 -9.01 -4.96 9.20
N ASP A 172 -8.05 -5.24 8.30
CA ASP A 172 -7.54 -4.21 7.40
C ASP A 172 -8.61 -3.71 6.41
N ALA A 173 -9.50 -4.60 5.96
CA ALA A 173 -10.59 -4.22 5.07
C ALA A 173 -11.59 -3.27 5.74
N GLU A 174 -11.89 -3.46 7.03
CA GLU A 174 -12.89 -2.67 7.76
C GLU A 174 -12.29 -1.43 8.44
N LEU A 175 -11.08 -1.53 9.02
CA LEU A 175 -10.51 -0.51 9.90
C LEU A 175 -9.18 0.08 9.40
N GLY A 176 -8.54 -0.54 8.39
CA GLY A 176 -7.26 -0.05 7.88
C GLY A 176 -7.40 1.31 7.20
N MET A 177 -6.49 2.23 7.47
CA MET A 177 -6.35 3.45 6.69
C MET A 177 -5.65 3.16 5.36
N ASP A 178 -5.85 4.03 4.37
CA ASP A 178 -5.16 3.93 3.09
C ASP A 178 -4.32 5.20 2.83
N ARG A 179 -4.25 5.62 1.59
CA ARG A 179 -3.47 6.75 1.12
C ARG A 179 -4.17 8.07 1.41
N ASP A 180 -3.34 9.05 1.68
CA ASP A 180 -3.73 10.45 1.74
C ASP A 180 -2.61 11.32 1.18
N LEU A 181 -2.93 12.54 0.78
CA LEU A 181 -1.93 13.57 0.50
C LEU A 181 -1.46 14.14 1.83
N ALA A 182 -0.19 13.95 2.18
CA ALA A 182 0.31 14.27 3.51
C ALA A 182 1.74 14.83 3.51
N VAL A 183 2.06 15.50 4.61
CA VAL A 183 3.41 15.89 5.01
C VAL A 183 3.75 15.15 6.30
N GLU A 184 4.92 14.51 6.34
CA GLU A 184 5.37 13.66 7.43
C GLU A 184 6.83 13.96 7.77
N VAL A 185 7.15 13.99 9.04
CA VAL A 185 8.52 13.88 9.55
C VAL A 185 8.70 12.49 10.15
N ARG A 186 9.86 11.85 9.87
CA ARG A 186 10.11 10.48 10.31
C ARG A 186 11.59 10.20 10.51
N SER A 187 11.88 9.17 11.29
CA SER A 187 13.19 8.53 11.31
C SER A 187 13.03 7.02 11.14
N SER A 188 13.85 6.42 10.27
CA SER A 188 13.94 4.96 10.13
C SER A 188 14.91 4.32 11.10
N ASP A 189 15.69 5.13 11.81
CA ASP A 189 16.68 4.70 12.81
C ASP A 189 17.00 5.86 13.78
N LEU A 190 16.05 6.17 14.66
CA LEU A 190 16.16 7.29 15.59
C LEU A 190 17.39 7.10 16.51
N PHE A 191 18.21 8.14 16.57
CA PHE A 191 19.50 8.19 17.29
C PHE A 191 20.56 7.18 16.79
N GLY A 192 20.34 6.50 15.65
CA GLY A 192 21.26 5.47 15.15
C GLY A 192 21.30 4.21 16.00
N LEU A 193 20.25 3.93 16.76
CA LEU A 193 20.19 2.79 17.68
C LEU A 193 19.90 1.46 17.00
N GLY A 194 19.38 1.48 15.75
CA GLY A 194 18.89 0.29 15.06
C GLY A 194 17.66 -0.34 15.72
N ARG A 195 16.97 0.41 16.58
CA ARG A 195 15.92 -0.13 17.47
C ARG A 195 14.68 0.72 17.59
N LEU A 196 14.69 1.96 17.11
CA LEU A 196 13.58 2.90 17.28
C LEU A 196 13.31 3.64 15.98
N ARG A 197 12.03 3.72 15.60
CA ARG A 197 11.55 4.46 14.44
C ARG A 197 10.35 5.29 14.85
N TYR A 198 10.12 6.40 14.16
CA TYR A 198 8.91 7.18 14.34
C TYR A 198 8.40 7.75 13.03
N HIS A 199 7.12 8.08 13.03
CA HIS A 199 6.37 8.77 11.99
C HIS A 199 5.45 9.79 12.68
N LEU A 200 5.39 11.01 12.18
CA LEU A 200 4.47 12.04 12.65
C LEU A 200 4.09 12.93 11.47
N GLY A 201 2.80 13.13 11.24
CA GLY A 201 2.39 13.89 10.07
C GLY A 201 0.96 14.39 10.10
N ILE A 202 0.67 15.18 9.06
CA ILE A 202 -0.64 15.76 8.78
C ILE A 202 -0.98 15.47 7.33
N GLY A 203 -2.20 15.01 7.09
CA GLY A 203 -2.77 14.73 5.77
C GLY A 203 -3.98 15.60 5.46
N SER A 204 -4.43 15.53 4.20
CA SER A 204 -5.58 16.31 3.71
C SER A 204 -6.93 15.86 4.26
N GLY A 205 -7.05 14.64 4.82
CA GLY A 205 -8.32 14.09 5.28
C GLY A 205 -9.25 13.55 4.19
N GLU A 206 -8.90 13.76 2.91
CA GLU A 206 -9.73 13.43 1.76
C GLU A 206 -9.48 12.01 1.22
N GLY A 207 -8.39 11.40 1.64
CA GLY A 207 -7.95 10.10 1.13
C GLY A 207 -7.30 10.21 -0.25
N ARG A 208 -7.22 9.06 -0.93
CA ARG A 208 -6.64 8.97 -2.28
C ARG A 208 -7.44 9.79 -3.29
N ASP A 209 -6.72 10.50 -4.14
CA ASP A 209 -7.27 11.36 -5.20
C ASP A 209 -8.10 12.55 -4.66
N GLY A 210 -7.98 12.85 -3.37
CA GLY A 210 -8.55 14.04 -2.76
C GLY A 210 -7.95 15.29 -3.38
N GLY A 211 -8.78 16.12 -3.97
CA GLY A 211 -8.39 17.36 -4.61
C GLY A 211 -9.43 18.45 -4.39
N GLY A 212 -9.20 19.30 -3.41
CA GLY A 212 -10.10 20.41 -3.14
C GLY A 212 -11.36 20.03 -2.39
N GLY A 213 -11.19 19.36 -1.25
CA GLY A 213 -12.27 19.12 -0.31
C GLY A 213 -13.04 20.37 0.02
N THR A 214 -14.33 20.21 0.27
CA THR A 214 -15.22 21.30 0.61
C THR A 214 -15.18 21.68 2.09
N ASN A 215 -14.49 20.87 2.90
CA ASN A 215 -14.27 21.07 4.32
C ASN A 215 -12.78 21.30 4.64
N ALA A 216 -12.50 21.84 5.82
CA ALA A 216 -11.14 22.08 6.32
C ALA A 216 -10.62 20.94 7.20
N GLY A 217 -11.29 19.79 7.21
CA GLY A 217 -10.90 18.65 8.03
C GLY A 217 -9.57 18.06 7.55
N LEU A 218 -8.69 17.71 8.49
CA LEU A 218 -7.36 17.20 8.26
C LEU A 218 -7.20 15.82 8.92
N THR A 219 -6.23 15.05 8.43
CA THR A 219 -5.77 13.83 9.13
C THR A 219 -4.51 14.15 9.94
N TYR A 220 -4.52 13.84 11.22
CA TYR A 220 -3.33 13.85 12.09
C TYR A 220 -2.94 12.41 12.40
N PHE A 221 -1.67 12.07 12.27
CA PHE A 221 -1.24 10.70 12.51
C PHE A 221 0.15 10.62 13.13
N GLY A 222 0.37 9.56 13.88
CA GLY A 222 1.67 9.23 14.44
C GLY A 222 1.83 7.73 14.64
N ARG A 223 3.09 7.25 14.52
CA ARG A 223 3.48 5.87 14.77
C ARG A 223 4.88 5.82 15.38
N VAL A 224 5.06 4.94 16.36
CA VAL A 224 6.36 4.59 16.92
C VAL A 224 6.55 3.08 16.75
N GLU A 225 7.76 2.68 16.35
CA GLU A 225 8.15 1.27 16.26
C GLU A 225 9.39 1.01 17.10
N VAL A 226 9.31 -0.04 17.93
CA VAL A 226 10.40 -0.50 18.78
C VAL A 226 10.86 -1.87 18.31
N LEU A 227 12.17 -2.02 18.06
CA LEU A 227 12.81 -3.25 17.63
C LEU A 227 13.78 -3.73 18.72
N PRO A 228 13.31 -4.31 19.82
CA PRO A 228 14.14 -4.60 21.00
C PRO A 228 15.27 -5.58 20.71
N LEU A 229 15.13 -6.45 19.71
CA LEU A 229 16.14 -7.43 19.29
C LEU A 229 16.96 -6.96 18.06
N GLY A 230 16.97 -5.64 17.78
CA GLY A 230 17.67 -5.02 16.66
C GLY A 230 16.86 -4.98 15.38
N SER A 231 17.32 -4.17 14.42
CA SER A 231 16.65 -3.97 13.14
C SER A 231 16.67 -5.22 12.27
N PHE A 232 15.62 -5.41 11.48
CA PHE A 232 15.47 -6.45 10.47
C PHE A 232 14.49 -5.99 9.39
N ARG A 233 14.32 -6.79 8.33
CA ARG A 233 13.35 -6.51 7.27
C ARG A 233 11.95 -6.93 7.72
N ASP A 234 11.19 -6.02 8.34
CA ASP A 234 9.91 -6.26 8.99
C ASP A 234 8.68 -5.75 8.21
N HIS A 235 8.87 -5.28 6.97
CA HIS A 235 7.77 -4.90 6.07
C HIS A 235 7.36 -6.06 5.15
N GLN A 236 7.30 -7.26 5.70
CA GLN A 236 6.87 -8.51 5.04
C GLN A 236 6.28 -9.45 6.08
N GLU A 237 5.39 -10.34 5.66
CA GLU A 237 4.78 -11.31 6.58
C GLU A 237 5.66 -12.55 6.84
N PRO A 238 6.32 -13.16 5.81
CA PRO A 238 7.09 -14.38 6.02
C PRO A 238 8.52 -14.10 6.48
N ASP A 239 9.08 -14.99 7.29
CA ASP A 239 10.52 -15.02 7.61
C ASP A 239 11.31 -15.74 6.49
N LEU A 240 11.37 -15.14 5.29
CA LEU A 240 12.11 -15.71 4.15
C LEU A 240 13.62 -15.79 4.40
N ALA A 241 14.14 -14.96 5.31
CA ALA A 241 15.56 -14.98 5.67
C ALA A 241 15.91 -16.09 6.67
N ARG A 242 14.90 -16.78 7.23
CA ARG A 242 15.08 -17.82 8.27
C ARG A 242 16.01 -17.34 9.39
N HIS A 243 15.71 -16.20 9.98
CA HIS A 243 16.53 -15.56 11.01
C HIS A 243 16.94 -16.56 12.09
N ALA A 244 18.23 -16.85 12.23
CA ALA A 244 18.75 -17.79 13.22
C ALA A 244 18.48 -17.34 14.66
N GLN A 245 18.50 -16.03 14.88
CA GLN A 245 18.15 -15.40 16.16
C GLN A 245 16.76 -14.75 16.06
N PRO A 246 15.98 -14.77 17.14
CA PRO A 246 14.69 -14.12 17.18
C PRO A 246 14.76 -12.64 16.81
N ARG A 247 13.74 -12.15 16.09
CA ARG A 247 13.53 -10.75 15.74
C ARG A 247 12.14 -10.34 16.18
N LEU A 248 12.02 -9.14 16.68
CA LEU A 248 10.76 -8.60 17.20
C LEU A 248 10.62 -7.14 16.81
N SER A 249 9.46 -6.78 16.30
CA SER A 249 9.04 -5.40 16.04
C SER A 249 7.71 -5.17 16.73
N LEU A 250 7.60 -4.12 17.52
CA LEU A 250 6.39 -3.65 18.20
C LEU A 250 6.03 -2.29 17.59
N GLY A 251 4.78 -2.10 17.23
CA GLY A 251 4.25 -0.86 16.67
C GLY A 251 3.12 -0.31 17.52
N PHE A 252 3.08 1.02 17.68
CA PHE A 252 1.98 1.77 18.27
C PHE A 252 1.68 2.97 17.39
N ALA A 253 0.43 3.15 17.00
CA ALA A 253 0.03 4.23 16.14
C ALA A 253 -1.32 4.81 16.53
N PHE A 254 -1.52 6.07 16.17
CA PHE A 254 -2.81 6.74 16.24
C PHE A 254 -3.07 7.52 14.95
N ALA A 255 -4.33 7.77 14.65
CA ALA A 255 -4.76 8.74 13.68
C ALA A 255 -6.07 9.39 14.14
N PHE A 256 -6.22 10.65 13.80
CA PHE A 256 -7.46 11.42 13.93
C PHE A 256 -7.79 12.02 12.56
N VAL A 257 -8.97 11.70 12.04
CA VAL A 257 -9.48 12.26 10.78
C VAL A 257 -10.61 13.20 11.16
N ASP A 258 -10.34 14.49 11.04
CA ASP A 258 -11.27 15.57 11.31
C ASP A 258 -12.21 15.68 10.11
N ASP A 259 -13.51 15.87 10.37
CA ASP A 259 -14.53 16.04 9.32
C ASP A 259 -14.45 15.06 8.14
N ALA A 260 -14.14 13.79 8.40
CA ALA A 260 -14.05 12.77 7.35
C ALA A 260 -15.36 12.66 6.57
N ALA A 261 -15.33 12.96 5.28
CA ALA A 261 -16.50 12.87 4.39
C ALA A 261 -16.88 11.45 4.00
N ARG A 262 -16.04 10.45 4.34
CA ARG A 262 -16.20 9.04 3.93
C ARG A 262 -16.50 8.14 5.11
N SER A 263 -17.28 7.10 4.86
CA SER A 263 -17.79 6.15 5.88
C SER A 263 -16.72 5.35 6.63
N GLN A 264 -15.48 5.35 6.17
CA GLN A 264 -14.32 4.66 6.77
C GLN A 264 -13.13 5.63 6.96
N GLY A 265 -13.38 6.86 7.33
CA GLY A 265 -12.36 7.91 7.40
C GLY A 265 -11.84 8.28 6.00
N LEU A 266 -10.64 7.83 5.63
CA LEU A 266 -10.06 8.08 4.30
C LEU A 266 -10.61 7.15 3.19
N ARG A 267 -11.46 6.19 3.53
CA ARG A 267 -11.96 5.13 2.64
C ARG A 267 -13.49 5.05 2.67
N GLY A 268 -14.01 4.16 1.86
CA GLY A 268 -15.46 3.96 1.74
C GLY A 268 -16.12 4.99 0.83
N ASP A 269 -17.42 4.96 0.78
CA ASP A 269 -18.23 5.89 0.00
C ASP A 269 -18.51 7.16 0.84
N PRO A 270 -18.72 8.30 0.19
CA PRO A 270 -19.20 9.50 0.88
C PRO A 270 -20.52 9.24 1.60
N PHE A 271 -20.79 9.96 2.69
CA PHE A 271 -22.06 9.88 3.36
C PHE A 271 -23.19 10.44 2.48
N SER A 272 -24.28 9.70 2.35
CA SER A 272 -25.42 10.08 1.50
C SER A 272 -26.10 11.38 1.96
N ASP A 273 -26.10 11.62 3.27
CA ASP A 273 -26.67 12.85 3.86
C ASP A 273 -25.76 14.09 3.71
N GLY A 274 -24.56 13.94 3.08
CA GLY A 274 -23.58 15.01 2.91
C GLY A 274 -22.86 15.44 4.18
N GLY A 275 -23.01 14.67 5.27
CA GLY A 275 -22.36 14.94 6.54
C GLY A 275 -20.93 14.39 6.65
N THR A 276 -20.32 14.54 7.82
CA THR A 276 -18.94 14.15 8.12
C THR A 276 -18.85 13.34 9.41
N THR A 277 -17.67 12.80 9.69
CA THR A 277 -17.36 12.08 10.93
C THR A 277 -15.98 12.48 11.44
N ASP A 278 -15.88 12.84 12.70
CA ASP A 278 -14.59 12.87 13.40
C ASP A 278 -14.22 11.44 13.79
N GLN A 279 -13.15 10.91 13.20
CA GLN A 279 -12.77 9.52 13.37
C GLN A 279 -11.44 9.40 14.09
N GLN A 280 -11.43 8.73 15.23
CA GLN A 280 -10.22 8.37 15.98
C GLN A 280 -9.86 6.91 15.71
N LEU A 281 -8.58 6.63 15.48
CA LEU A 281 -8.06 5.28 15.25
C LEU A 281 -6.79 5.06 16.06
N TYR A 282 -6.69 3.90 16.69
CA TYR A 282 -5.53 3.47 17.44
C TYR A 282 -5.12 2.08 16.98
N CYS A 283 -3.82 1.83 16.90
CA CYS A 283 -3.27 0.53 16.53
C CYS A 283 -2.14 0.13 17.45
N ALA A 284 -2.16 -1.12 17.88
CA ALA A 284 -1.00 -1.78 18.48
C ALA A 284 -0.69 -3.04 17.68
N ASP A 285 0.56 -3.25 17.32
CA ASP A 285 0.95 -4.42 16.53
C ASP A 285 2.28 -5.03 16.99
N LEU A 286 2.45 -6.30 16.67
CA LEU A 286 3.64 -7.09 16.92
C LEU A 286 3.96 -7.93 15.68
N LEU A 287 5.25 -8.00 15.31
CA LEU A 287 5.77 -8.96 14.34
C LEU A 287 6.99 -9.67 14.94
N PHE A 288 6.96 -11.00 14.88
CA PHE A 288 8.03 -11.86 15.38
C PHE A 288 8.53 -12.79 14.28
N PHE A 289 9.86 -12.96 14.17
CA PHE A 289 10.51 -13.91 13.27
C PHE A 289 11.56 -14.76 14.01
N ALA A 290 11.59 -16.06 13.70
CA ALA A 290 12.65 -16.96 14.15
C ALA A 290 12.66 -18.25 13.30
N ARG A 291 13.76 -18.57 12.65
CA ARG A 291 14.02 -19.85 11.96
C ARG A 291 12.93 -20.25 10.97
N GLY A 292 12.38 -19.27 10.25
CA GLY A 292 11.28 -19.48 9.31
C GLY A 292 9.89 -19.41 9.94
N LEU A 293 9.78 -19.34 11.26
CA LEU A 293 8.53 -19.02 11.95
C LEU A 293 8.28 -17.52 11.88
N SER A 294 7.06 -17.13 11.57
CA SER A 294 6.58 -15.75 11.63
C SER A 294 5.26 -15.68 12.40
N ALA A 295 5.12 -14.69 13.28
CA ALA A 295 3.89 -14.42 14.01
C ALA A 295 3.58 -12.93 13.94
N GLN A 296 2.32 -12.57 13.74
CA GLN A 296 1.83 -11.20 13.77
C GLN A 296 0.57 -11.13 14.61
N LEU A 297 0.53 -10.12 15.47
CA LEU A 297 -0.68 -9.69 16.18
C LEU A 297 -0.92 -8.23 15.82
N GLU A 298 -2.17 -7.85 15.63
CA GLU A 298 -2.56 -6.47 15.38
C GLU A 298 -3.94 -6.24 16.01
N VAL A 299 -4.07 -5.13 16.73
CA VAL A 299 -5.33 -4.68 17.33
C VAL A 299 -5.55 -3.24 16.89
N LEU A 300 -6.71 -2.98 16.30
CA LEU A 300 -7.17 -1.65 15.92
C LEU A 300 -8.43 -1.32 16.72
N TYR A 301 -8.46 -0.12 17.29
CA TYR A 301 -9.66 0.45 17.90
C TYR A 301 -10.07 1.69 17.12
N THR A 302 -11.37 1.87 16.92
CA THR A 302 -11.93 3.04 16.25
C THR A 302 -13.11 3.59 17.02
N ASP A 303 -13.19 4.91 17.11
CA ASP A 303 -14.34 5.65 17.59
C ASP A 303 -14.63 6.83 16.69
N GLY A 304 -15.90 7.06 16.40
CA GLY A 304 -16.34 8.10 15.49
C GLY A 304 -17.51 8.91 16.05
N HIS A 305 -17.53 10.18 15.71
CA HIS A 305 -18.62 11.09 16.03
C HIS A 305 -19.19 11.71 14.75
N ARG A 306 -20.50 11.54 14.51
CA ARG A 306 -21.16 12.03 13.29
C ARG A 306 -21.60 13.48 13.40
N SER A 307 -21.35 14.23 12.32
CA SER A 307 -21.93 15.55 12.04
C SER A 307 -22.87 15.42 10.84
N PRO A 308 -24.20 15.35 11.03
CA PRO A 308 -25.18 15.20 9.93
C PRO A 308 -25.12 16.37 8.94
N GLY A 309 -25.24 16.06 7.64
CA GLY A 309 -25.15 17.06 6.58
C GLY A 309 -26.46 17.71 6.18
N GLY A 310 -27.58 17.03 6.36
CA GLY A 310 -28.91 17.55 6.04
C GLY A 310 -29.29 17.54 4.56
N ALA A 311 -28.65 16.68 3.72
CA ALA A 311 -29.08 16.50 2.33
C ALA A 311 -30.48 15.89 2.24
N LEU A 312 -31.23 16.30 1.23
CA LEU A 312 -32.62 15.89 0.98
C LEU A 312 -32.71 14.94 -0.21
N ASP A 313 -33.70 14.06 -0.20
CA ASP A 313 -34.06 13.24 -1.36
C ASP A 313 -34.84 14.04 -2.42
N GLU A 314 -35.22 13.38 -3.54
CA GLU A 314 -35.98 14.00 -4.62
C GLU A 314 -37.39 14.49 -4.20
N ALA A 315 -37.94 13.96 -3.10
CA ALA A 315 -39.22 14.36 -2.53
C ALA A 315 -39.07 15.48 -1.47
N GLY A 316 -37.84 15.92 -1.16
CA GLY A 316 -37.54 16.94 -0.15
C GLY A 316 -37.50 16.41 1.28
N ALA A 317 -37.47 15.09 1.49
CA ALA A 317 -37.30 14.48 2.81
C ALA A 317 -35.79 14.35 3.17
N PRO A 318 -35.41 14.50 4.45
CA PRO A 318 -34.03 14.31 4.87
C PRO A 318 -33.52 12.89 4.56
N LEU A 319 -32.33 12.78 3.99
CA LEU A 319 -31.67 11.49 3.79
C LEU A 319 -31.26 10.86 5.15
N PRO A 320 -31.29 9.54 5.26
CA PRO A 320 -30.96 8.85 6.51
C PRO A 320 -29.49 9.07 6.89
N VAL A 321 -29.26 9.38 8.16
CA VAL A 321 -27.93 9.54 8.72
C VAL A 321 -27.37 8.17 9.11
N SER A 322 -26.33 7.72 8.39
CA SER A 322 -25.62 6.48 8.75
C SER A 322 -24.77 6.72 10.01
N PRO A 323 -24.70 5.76 10.95
CA PRO A 323 -23.86 5.90 12.13
C PRO A 323 -22.36 5.87 11.77
N PRO A 324 -21.48 6.37 12.65
CA PRO A 324 -20.03 6.28 12.48
C PRO A 324 -19.55 4.84 12.70
N ARG A 325 -18.28 4.55 12.42
CA ARG A 325 -17.65 3.27 12.80
C ARG A 325 -17.10 3.35 14.22
N ARG A 326 -17.54 2.43 15.08
CA ARG A 326 -17.16 2.35 16.50
C ARG A 326 -16.95 0.89 16.87
N GLY A 327 -15.75 0.55 17.38
CA GLY A 327 -15.45 -0.80 17.80
C GLY A 327 -13.96 -1.17 17.67
N LEU A 328 -13.70 -2.46 17.62
CA LEU A 328 -12.36 -3.05 17.66
C LEU A 328 -12.20 -4.07 16.54
N GLY A 329 -11.00 -4.13 15.97
CA GLY A 329 -10.54 -5.22 15.12
C GLY A 329 -9.32 -5.88 15.72
N ALA A 330 -9.25 -7.21 15.69
CA ALA A 330 -8.07 -7.95 16.11
C ALA A 330 -7.68 -9.00 15.06
N LEU A 331 -6.37 -9.11 14.82
CA LEU A 331 -5.76 -10.05 13.88
C LEU A 331 -4.68 -10.85 14.59
N ALA A 332 -4.68 -12.17 14.42
CA ALA A 332 -3.59 -13.05 14.76
C ALA A 332 -3.19 -13.88 13.53
N ARG A 333 -1.91 -13.91 13.20
CA ARG A 333 -1.35 -14.68 12.10
C ARG A 333 -0.13 -15.47 12.55
N LEU A 334 -0.03 -16.70 12.07
CA LEU A 334 1.15 -17.55 12.17
C LEU A 334 1.55 -18.00 10.77
N GLY A 335 2.84 -18.06 10.50
CA GLY A 335 3.41 -18.60 9.27
C GLY A 335 4.65 -19.44 9.60
N TRP A 336 4.83 -20.54 8.88
CA TRP A 336 6.01 -21.39 9.00
C TRP A 336 6.56 -21.73 7.63
N LEU A 337 7.68 -21.13 7.31
CA LEU A 337 8.47 -21.47 6.12
C LEU A 337 9.20 -22.77 6.37
N LEU A 338 8.81 -23.82 5.69
CA LEU A 338 9.32 -25.18 5.87
C LEU A 338 10.84 -25.23 5.68
N PRO A 339 11.57 -26.04 6.45
CA PRO A 339 13.00 -26.24 6.26
C PRO A 339 13.31 -26.68 4.83
N ASP A 340 14.39 -26.15 4.26
CA ASP A 340 15.00 -26.56 2.97
C ASP A 340 14.11 -26.41 1.72
N VAL A 341 12.86 -25.99 1.86
CA VAL A 341 11.94 -25.74 0.75
C VAL A 341 11.32 -24.34 0.84
N PRO A 342 11.06 -23.67 -0.29
CA PRO A 342 10.50 -22.33 -0.31
C PRO A 342 8.95 -22.35 -0.20
N ILE A 343 8.42 -23.12 0.74
CA ILE A 343 6.98 -23.28 0.98
C ILE A 343 6.67 -22.84 2.39
N GLU A 344 5.68 -21.95 2.54
CA GLU A 344 5.14 -21.52 3.82
C GLU A 344 3.72 -22.05 4.01
N LEU A 345 3.45 -22.55 5.22
CA LEU A 345 2.12 -22.82 5.73
C LEU A 345 1.71 -21.65 6.62
N GLY A 346 0.52 -21.12 6.43
CA GLY A 346 0.00 -19.99 7.18
C GLY A 346 -1.38 -20.26 7.77
N ALA A 347 -1.65 -19.68 8.94
CA ALA A 347 -2.96 -19.62 9.56
C ALA A 347 -3.23 -18.19 10.03
N ARG A 348 -4.44 -17.70 9.83
CA ARG A 348 -4.89 -16.36 10.26
C ARG A 348 -6.28 -16.46 10.87
N PHE A 349 -6.45 -15.76 11.99
CA PHE A 349 -7.74 -15.44 12.57
C PHE A 349 -7.90 -13.93 12.66
N ALA A 350 -9.05 -13.42 12.29
CA ALA A 350 -9.36 -12.00 12.39
C ALA A 350 -10.82 -11.80 12.81
N ILE A 351 -11.06 -10.74 13.59
CA ILE A 351 -12.37 -10.41 14.15
C ILE A 351 -12.57 -8.90 14.14
N THR A 352 -13.79 -8.45 13.83
CA THR A 352 -14.29 -7.12 14.16
C THR A 352 -15.44 -7.24 15.11
N GLN A 353 -15.45 -6.38 16.14
CA GLN A 353 -16.46 -6.39 17.20
C GLN A 353 -16.80 -4.96 17.61
N THR A 354 -18.06 -4.73 17.90
CA THR A 354 -18.55 -3.47 18.47
C THR A 354 -18.87 -3.62 19.96
N PHE A 355 -18.85 -2.49 20.70
CA PHE A 355 -19.21 -2.40 22.11
C PHE A 355 -20.39 -1.46 22.33
N VAL A 356 -21.02 -1.04 21.27
CA VAL A 356 -22.20 -0.15 21.26
C VAL A 356 -23.35 -0.85 20.57
N ALA A 357 -24.56 -0.32 20.69
CA ALA A 357 -25.73 -0.86 20.03
C ALA A 357 -25.58 -0.86 18.50
N PRO A 358 -26.16 -1.82 17.76
CA PRO A 358 -26.01 -1.92 16.31
C PRO A 358 -26.41 -0.65 15.54
N GLU A 359 -27.36 0.12 16.07
CA GLU A 359 -27.81 1.39 15.52
C GLU A 359 -26.80 2.55 15.71
N GLU A 360 -25.84 2.38 16.62
CA GLU A 360 -24.83 3.40 16.94
C GLU A 360 -23.53 3.23 16.15
N THR A 361 -23.40 2.17 15.36
CA THR A 361 -22.17 1.89 14.61
C THR A 361 -22.42 1.29 13.22
N ALA A 362 -21.63 1.72 12.24
CA ALA A 362 -21.57 1.09 10.92
C ALA A 362 -20.47 0.01 10.82
N LEU A 363 -19.77 -0.30 11.92
CA LEU A 363 -18.77 -1.37 11.92
C LEU A 363 -19.49 -2.73 11.96
N PRO A 364 -19.35 -3.59 10.93
CA PRO A 364 -19.95 -4.91 10.97
C PRO A 364 -19.17 -5.83 11.91
N GLU A 365 -19.88 -6.62 12.71
CA GLU A 365 -19.28 -7.70 13.47
C GLU A 365 -19.06 -8.90 12.57
N ARG A 366 -17.78 -9.25 12.36
CA ARG A 366 -17.36 -10.33 11.47
C ARG A 366 -16.19 -11.11 12.06
N ARG A 367 -16.10 -12.37 11.67
CA ARG A 367 -14.98 -13.24 11.99
C ARG A 367 -14.45 -13.88 10.73
N GLU A 368 -13.14 -14.12 10.69
CA GLU A 368 -12.45 -14.78 9.59
C GLU A 368 -11.46 -15.78 10.14
N VAL A 369 -11.46 -17.00 9.61
CA VAL A 369 -10.37 -17.95 9.74
C VAL A 369 -9.86 -18.27 8.33
N THR A 370 -8.53 -18.25 8.13
CA THR A 370 -7.94 -18.51 6.82
C THR A 370 -6.69 -19.36 6.98
N GLY A 371 -6.60 -20.48 6.26
CA GLY A 371 -5.39 -21.25 6.04
C GLY A 371 -4.75 -20.88 4.70
N ALA A 372 -3.41 -20.84 4.62
CA ALA A 372 -2.69 -20.53 3.40
C ALA A 372 -1.51 -21.47 3.15
N LEU A 373 -1.22 -21.67 1.87
CA LEU A 373 -0.01 -22.32 1.38
C LEU A 373 0.60 -21.42 0.31
N SER A 374 1.84 -20.96 0.55
CA SER A 374 2.55 -20.06 -0.34
C SER A 374 3.86 -20.66 -0.80
N TRP A 375 4.06 -20.79 -2.12
CA TRP A 375 5.30 -21.20 -2.73
C TRP A 375 6.06 -20.00 -3.29
N TYR A 376 7.28 -19.80 -2.79
CA TYR A 376 8.16 -18.68 -3.16
C TYR A 376 9.21 -19.13 -4.18
N ALA A 377 8.84 -19.24 -5.46
CA ALA A 377 9.74 -19.67 -6.53
C ALA A 377 10.97 -18.75 -6.67
N SER A 378 10.81 -17.46 -6.40
CA SER A 378 11.90 -16.48 -6.33
C SER A 378 11.61 -15.43 -5.25
N GLY A 379 11.46 -15.87 -4.00
CA GLY A 379 11.03 -15.01 -2.91
C GLY A 379 9.70 -14.30 -3.23
N HIS A 380 9.63 -13.00 -2.94
CA HIS A 380 8.45 -12.21 -3.32
C HIS A 380 8.39 -11.78 -4.79
N ALA A 381 9.45 -12.00 -5.55
CA ALA A 381 9.48 -11.66 -6.98
C ALA A 381 8.57 -12.58 -7.83
N LEU A 382 8.51 -13.86 -7.47
CA LEU A 382 7.62 -14.82 -8.13
C LEU A 382 7.10 -15.79 -7.08
N LYS A 383 5.80 -15.81 -6.86
CA LYS A 383 5.16 -16.70 -5.90
C LYS A 383 3.77 -17.15 -6.36
N LEU A 384 3.41 -18.35 -5.93
CA LEU A 384 2.06 -18.91 -6.07
C LEU A 384 1.47 -19.08 -4.67
N GLN A 385 0.26 -18.60 -4.48
CA GLN A 385 -0.43 -18.60 -3.20
C GLN A 385 -1.80 -19.24 -3.32
N LEU A 386 -2.10 -20.16 -2.44
CA LEU A 386 -3.44 -20.72 -2.25
C LEU A 386 -3.89 -20.40 -0.84
N ASP A 387 -5.10 -19.82 -0.69
CA ASP A 387 -5.73 -19.72 0.62
C ASP A 387 -7.17 -20.25 0.61
N VAL A 388 -7.58 -20.75 1.77
CA VAL A 388 -8.94 -21.19 2.06
C VAL A 388 -9.39 -20.44 3.30
N GLY A 389 -10.37 -19.58 3.14
CA GLY A 389 -10.90 -18.74 4.21
C GLY A 389 -12.38 -19.00 4.44
N HIS A 390 -12.82 -18.85 5.69
CA HIS A 390 -14.22 -18.85 6.06
C HIS A 390 -14.54 -17.57 6.82
N LEU A 391 -15.58 -16.85 6.38
CA LEU A 391 -16.02 -15.58 6.95
C LEU A 391 -17.47 -15.72 7.40
N TRP A 392 -17.78 -15.29 8.63
CA TRP A 392 -19.14 -15.29 9.15
C TRP A 392 -19.41 -14.04 9.98
N THR A 393 -20.69 -13.76 10.22
CA THR A 393 -21.15 -12.55 10.91
C THR A 393 -21.34 -12.82 12.41
N GLY A 394 -20.71 -12.00 13.23
CA GLY A 394 -20.93 -11.92 14.69
C GLY A 394 -20.90 -13.27 15.40
N ASP A 395 -21.89 -13.50 16.24
CA ASP A 395 -22.12 -14.76 16.95
C ASP A 395 -22.99 -15.75 16.17
N GLY A 396 -23.22 -15.47 14.87
CA GLY A 396 -23.96 -16.36 13.97
C GLY A 396 -23.30 -17.74 13.84
N PRO A 397 -24.09 -18.76 13.43
CA PRO A 397 -23.58 -20.09 13.21
C PRO A 397 -22.48 -20.11 12.13
N LEU A 398 -21.48 -20.97 12.32
CA LEU A 398 -20.37 -21.12 11.34
C LEU A 398 -20.87 -21.53 9.95
N ASP A 399 -21.93 -22.34 9.87
CA ASP A 399 -22.49 -22.82 8.60
C ASP A 399 -23.19 -21.73 7.80
N GLU A 400 -23.57 -20.60 8.39
CA GLU A 400 -24.15 -19.45 7.68
C GLU A 400 -23.13 -18.52 7.05
N GLY A 401 -21.85 -18.82 7.16
CA GLY A 401 -20.75 -18.03 6.62
C GLY A 401 -20.52 -18.18 5.11
N THR A 402 -19.47 -17.57 4.63
CA THR A 402 -18.97 -17.68 3.25
C THR A 402 -17.61 -18.35 3.25
N THR A 403 -17.52 -19.50 2.59
CA THR A 403 -16.22 -20.13 2.31
C THR A 403 -15.64 -19.58 1.02
N ARG A 404 -14.36 -19.22 1.05
CA ARG A 404 -13.67 -18.65 -0.08
C ARG A 404 -12.34 -19.39 -0.31
N VAL A 405 -12.14 -19.86 -1.54
CA VAL A 405 -10.88 -20.48 -1.99
C VAL A 405 -10.26 -19.56 -3.03
N ARG A 406 -8.99 -19.19 -2.86
CA ARG A 406 -8.29 -18.30 -3.79
C ARG A 406 -6.94 -18.89 -4.19
N LEU A 407 -6.66 -18.89 -5.49
CA LEU A 407 -5.36 -19.19 -6.07
C LEU A 407 -4.82 -17.95 -6.76
N GLN A 408 -3.61 -17.52 -6.42
CA GLN A 408 -3.00 -16.30 -6.97
C GLN A 408 -1.57 -16.54 -7.41
N LEU A 409 -1.25 -16.13 -8.63
CA LEU A 409 0.12 -15.92 -9.11
C LEU A 409 0.47 -14.44 -8.92
N ASP A 410 1.61 -14.17 -8.30
CA ASP A 410 2.18 -12.83 -8.12
C ASP A 410 3.58 -12.80 -8.74
N ALA A 411 3.80 -11.88 -9.67
CA ALA A 411 5.07 -11.70 -10.36
C ALA A 411 5.49 -10.23 -10.36
N THR A 412 6.76 -9.98 -10.05
CA THR A 412 7.42 -8.66 -10.12
C THR A 412 8.67 -8.77 -10.97
N LEU A 413 8.73 -7.96 -12.02
CA LEU A 413 9.81 -7.86 -12.99
C LEU A 413 10.64 -6.60 -12.72
#